data_0a85a1eaac7c54b9ee3f8331efe63870
#
_entry.id   0a85a1eaac7c54b9ee3f8331efe63870
#
_cell.length_a   1.000
_cell.length_b   1.000
_cell.length_c   1.000
_cell.angle_alpha   90.00
_cell.angle_beta   90.00
_cell.angle_gamma   90.00
#
_symmetry.space_group_name_H-M   'P 1'
#
loop_
_entity.id
_entity.type
_entity.pdbx_description
1 polymer ?
#
loop_
_entity_poly.entity_id
_entity_poly.type
_entity_poly.pdbx_seq_one_letter_code
_entity_poly.pdbx_strand_id
1 'polypeptide(L)'
;MRIIAGSLRHRIIEMTNLETTRETQDKVRGAIYNMIGPYLDVSCCLDLFAGSGAMAIEAFSRGAKHIVLNDLNKNALEVCKKNCKTLGINDAEFYNLDYNDFVKQDSHKYDLIILDPPYKMDDISSILDSVYNLLDTKGMIVFEMGIESKFPDEYKDLTLTKNKTYGIKRVVVYKR
;
A
#
# COMPACT_ATOMS: atom_id res chain seq x y z
N MET A 1 7.38 -10.43 -10.94
CA MET A 1 6.01 -10.36 -10.39
C MET A 1 5.03 -9.92 -11.48
N ARG A 2 3.78 -10.32 -11.43
CA ARG A 2 2.79 -10.04 -12.50
C ARG A 2 1.62 -9.21 -11.95
N ILE A 3 1.13 -8.24 -12.75
CA ILE A 3 -0.11 -7.51 -12.43
C ILE A 3 -1.30 -8.44 -12.67
N ILE A 4 -2.21 -8.51 -11.70
CA ILE A 4 -3.24 -9.56 -11.61
C ILE A 4 -4.51 -9.17 -12.37
N ALA A 5 -4.93 -7.91 -12.25
CA ALA A 5 -6.18 -7.45 -12.85
C ALA A 5 -6.10 -5.99 -13.31
N GLY A 6 -7.16 -5.50 -13.97
CA GLY A 6 -7.28 -4.13 -14.44
C GLY A 6 -6.64 -3.89 -15.82
N SER A 7 -6.38 -2.62 -16.11
CA SER A 7 -5.88 -2.14 -17.42
C SER A 7 -4.50 -2.65 -17.78
N LEU A 8 -3.67 -2.95 -16.77
CA LEU A 8 -2.29 -3.46 -16.92
C LEU A 8 -2.17 -4.97 -16.66
N ARG A 9 -3.29 -5.69 -16.65
CA ARG A 9 -3.30 -7.14 -16.37
C ARG A 9 -2.27 -7.88 -17.22
N HIS A 10 -1.61 -8.86 -16.61
CA HIS A 10 -0.56 -9.71 -17.19
C HIS A 10 0.79 -9.02 -17.46
N ARG A 11 0.89 -7.70 -17.33
CA ARG A 11 2.18 -7.01 -17.44
C ARG A 11 3.10 -7.45 -16.28
N ILE A 12 4.39 -7.48 -16.57
CA ILE A 12 5.42 -7.92 -15.62
C ILE A 12 6.09 -6.69 -15.03
N ILE A 13 6.31 -6.70 -13.72
CA ILE A 13 7.11 -5.72 -12.98
C ILE A 13 8.33 -6.37 -12.36
N GLU A 14 9.41 -5.61 -12.27
CA GLU A 14 10.63 -6.05 -11.59
C GLU A 14 10.41 -6.07 -10.08
N MET A 15 11.07 -7.02 -9.42
CA MET A 15 11.14 -7.10 -7.95
C MET A 15 12.42 -6.44 -7.47
N THR A 16 12.44 -6.01 -6.23
CA THR A 16 13.59 -5.33 -5.64
C THR A 16 14.80 -6.25 -5.46
N ASN A 17 14.59 -7.56 -5.32
CA ASN A 17 15.62 -8.56 -5.00
C ASN A 17 16.49 -8.19 -3.77
N LEU A 18 15.95 -7.36 -2.88
CA LEU A 18 16.63 -6.94 -1.66
C LEU A 18 16.28 -7.90 -0.53
N GLU A 19 17.27 -8.34 0.24
CA GLU A 19 17.07 -9.22 1.40
C GLU A 19 16.14 -8.60 2.45
N THR A 20 16.10 -7.26 2.52
CA THR A 20 15.28 -6.49 3.44
C THR A 20 13.84 -6.24 2.96
N THR A 21 13.57 -6.48 1.68
CA THR A 21 12.26 -6.22 1.07
C THR A 21 11.60 -7.55 0.73
N ARG A 22 10.55 -7.89 1.46
CA ARG A 22 9.68 -9.04 1.17
C ARG A 22 8.50 -8.56 0.35
N GLU A 23 8.49 -8.94 -0.91
CA GLU A 23 7.39 -8.64 -1.82
C GLU A 23 6.12 -9.40 -1.42
N THR A 24 4.99 -8.73 -1.45
CA THR A 24 3.69 -9.40 -1.30
C THR A 24 3.45 -10.32 -2.48
N GLN A 25 3.26 -11.61 -2.22
CA GLN A 25 3.05 -12.62 -3.26
C GLN A 25 1.82 -12.29 -4.11
N ASP A 26 1.85 -12.60 -5.40
CA ASP A 26 0.76 -12.37 -6.34
C ASP A 26 -0.60 -12.84 -5.81
N LYS A 27 -0.63 -14.02 -5.16
CA LYS A 27 -1.85 -14.60 -4.58
C LYS A 27 -2.42 -13.74 -3.44
N VAL A 28 -1.57 -13.25 -2.55
CA VAL A 28 -1.98 -12.41 -1.40
C VAL A 28 -2.45 -11.05 -1.91
N ARG A 29 -1.69 -10.43 -2.83
CA ARG A 29 -2.07 -9.14 -3.43
C ARG A 29 -3.43 -9.25 -4.15
N GLY A 30 -3.64 -10.30 -4.94
CA GLY A 30 -4.94 -10.55 -5.57
C GLY A 30 -6.07 -10.70 -4.56
N ALA A 31 -5.84 -11.40 -3.46
CA ALA A 31 -6.82 -11.58 -2.40
C ALA A 31 -7.14 -10.27 -1.67
N ILE A 32 -6.13 -9.42 -1.42
CA ILE A 32 -6.31 -8.08 -0.82
C ILE A 32 -7.24 -7.24 -1.70
N TYR A 33 -6.93 -7.12 -2.99
CA TYR A 33 -7.75 -6.31 -3.90
C TYR A 33 -9.15 -6.88 -4.12
N ASN A 34 -9.33 -8.20 -4.12
CA ASN A 34 -10.67 -8.79 -4.15
C ASN A 34 -11.47 -8.48 -2.88
N MET A 35 -10.79 -8.33 -1.74
CA MET A 35 -11.41 -8.02 -0.46
C MET A 35 -11.87 -6.55 -0.34
N ILE A 36 -11.11 -5.61 -0.92
CA ILE A 36 -11.43 -4.17 -0.90
C ILE A 36 -12.25 -3.71 -2.10
N GLY A 37 -12.33 -4.54 -3.15
CA GLY A 37 -13.04 -4.28 -4.39
C GLY A 37 -12.16 -4.59 -5.60
N PRO A 38 -12.66 -5.42 -6.56
CA PRO A 38 -11.87 -5.79 -7.74
C PRO A 38 -11.61 -4.61 -8.69
N TYR A 39 -12.49 -3.62 -8.65
CA TYR A 39 -12.37 -2.33 -9.33
C TYR A 39 -12.42 -1.21 -8.30
N LEU A 40 -11.56 -0.22 -8.44
CA LEU A 40 -11.41 0.87 -7.48
C LEU A 40 -11.91 2.18 -8.09
N ASP A 41 -12.80 2.86 -7.39
CA ASP A 41 -13.10 4.28 -7.63
C ASP A 41 -12.31 5.11 -6.61
N VAL A 42 -11.02 5.21 -6.84
CA VAL A 42 -10.03 5.83 -5.96
C VAL A 42 -9.34 6.94 -6.72
N SER A 43 -9.43 8.16 -6.23
CA SER A 43 -8.76 9.32 -6.84
C SER A 43 -7.27 9.31 -6.53
N CYS A 44 -6.91 9.09 -5.27
CA CYS A 44 -5.52 9.06 -4.84
C CYS A 44 -5.24 7.87 -3.90
N CYS A 45 -4.18 7.11 -4.21
CA CYS A 45 -3.71 5.98 -3.42
C CYS A 45 -2.29 6.24 -2.92
N LEU A 46 -2.06 6.05 -1.62
CA LEU A 46 -0.73 6.06 -1.00
C LEU A 46 -0.26 4.63 -0.76
N ASP A 47 0.96 4.33 -1.16
CA ASP A 47 1.73 3.15 -0.74
C ASP A 47 2.93 3.65 0.08
N LEU A 48 2.81 3.58 1.41
CA LEU A 48 3.76 4.23 2.33
C LEU A 48 5.08 3.47 2.47
N PHE A 49 5.09 2.17 2.15
CA PHE A 49 6.24 1.27 2.19
C PHE A 49 6.36 0.51 0.86
N ALA A 50 6.52 1.25 -0.23
CA ALA A 50 6.18 0.80 -1.57
C ALA A 50 7.02 -0.36 -2.14
N GLY A 51 8.27 -0.55 -1.69
CA GLY A 51 9.15 -1.58 -2.24
C GLY A 51 9.30 -1.44 -3.76
N SER A 52 8.87 -2.45 -4.51
CA SER A 52 8.83 -2.42 -5.99
C SER A 52 7.65 -1.63 -6.57
N GLY A 53 6.74 -1.14 -5.73
CA GLY A 53 5.50 -0.47 -6.13
C GLY A 53 4.37 -1.43 -6.50
N ALA A 54 4.51 -2.71 -6.23
CA ALA A 54 3.55 -3.73 -6.69
C ALA A 54 2.12 -3.49 -6.23
N MET A 55 1.93 -3.01 -4.99
CA MET A 55 0.61 -2.71 -4.46
C MET A 55 0.01 -1.48 -5.13
N ALA A 56 0.71 -0.34 -5.17
CA ALA A 56 0.20 0.87 -5.82
C ALA A 56 -0.05 0.68 -7.33
N ILE A 57 0.83 -0.02 -8.03
CA ILE A 57 0.67 -0.33 -9.46
C ILE A 57 -0.56 -1.22 -9.70
N GLU A 58 -0.82 -2.19 -8.83
CA GLU A 58 -2.05 -2.98 -8.89
C GLU A 58 -3.29 -2.10 -8.64
N ALA A 59 -3.24 -1.14 -7.67
CA ALA A 59 -4.30 -0.17 -7.44
C ALA A 59 -4.58 0.67 -8.69
N PHE A 60 -3.52 1.20 -9.30
CA PHE A 60 -3.63 1.97 -10.55
C PHE A 60 -4.25 1.15 -11.67
N SER A 61 -3.78 -0.08 -11.87
CA SER A 61 -4.33 -0.99 -12.86
C SER A 61 -5.83 -1.26 -12.67
N ARG A 62 -6.33 -1.21 -11.44
CA ARG A 62 -7.72 -1.45 -11.07
C ARG A 62 -8.59 -0.20 -11.02
N GLY A 63 -8.03 0.99 -11.26
CA GLY A 63 -8.80 2.21 -11.42
C GLY A 63 -8.40 3.39 -10.54
N ALA A 64 -7.40 3.26 -9.65
CA ALA A 64 -6.84 4.43 -8.96
C ALA A 64 -6.26 5.41 -9.99
N LYS A 65 -6.58 6.70 -9.86
CA LYS A 65 -6.23 7.69 -10.86
C LYS A 65 -4.84 8.27 -10.65
N HIS A 66 -4.42 8.38 -9.39
CA HIS A 66 -3.12 8.87 -8.98
C HIS A 66 -2.53 7.97 -7.89
N ILE A 67 -1.23 7.74 -7.93
CA ILE A 67 -0.53 6.94 -6.92
C ILE A 67 0.66 7.71 -6.36
N VAL A 68 0.80 7.67 -5.04
CA VAL A 68 1.92 8.22 -4.30
C VAL A 68 2.66 7.07 -3.63
N LEU A 69 3.96 7.00 -3.87
CA LEU A 69 4.80 5.89 -3.43
C LEU A 69 5.96 6.43 -2.61
N ASN A 70 6.06 5.98 -1.37
CA ASN A 70 7.18 6.29 -0.50
C ASN A 70 7.95 5.03 -0.14
N ASP A 71 9.26 5.11 -0.10
CA ASP A 71 10.10 4.07 0.49
C ASP A 71 11.40 4.68 1.03
N LEU A 72 11.82 4.24 2.21
CA LEU A 72 13.09 4.64 2.81
C LEU A 72 14.29 4.13 1.99
N ASN A 73 14.15 2.94 1.37
CA ASN A 73 15.20 2.34 0.57
C ASN A 73 15.20 2.92 -0.84
N LYS A 74 16.22 3.75 -1.13
CA LYS A 74 16.40 4.39 -2.42
C LYS A 74 16.44 3.39 -3.60
N ASN A 75 17.08 2.23 -3.43
CA ASN A 75 17.17 1.23 -4.50
C ASN A 75 15.80 0.60 -4.78
N ALA A 76 14.98 0.35 -3.76
CA ALA A 76 13.61 -0.10 -3.96
C ALA A 76 12.80 0.94 -4.74
N LEU A 77 12.90 2.20 -4.37
CA LEU A 77 12.19 3.29 -5.04
C LEU A 77 12.62 3.46 -6.51
N GLU A 78 13.90 3.25 -6.85
CA GLU A 78 14.35 3.27 -8.24
C GLU A 78 13.75 2.12 -9.07
N VAL A 79 13.60 0.92 -8.49
CA VAL A 79 12.86 -0.20 -9.13
C VAL A 79 11.40 0.20 -9.33
N CYS A 80 10.77 0.80 -8.33
CA CYS A 80 9.41 1.30 -8.40
C CYS A 80 9.21 2.32 -9.54
N LYS A 81 10.07 3.33 -9.64
CA LYS A 81 10.08 4.32 -10.73
C LYS A 81 10.24 3.66 -12.11
N LYS A 82 11.16 2.70 -12.22
CA LYS A 82 11.38 1.95 -13.46
C LYS A 82 10.14 1.16 -13.86
N ASN A 83 9.48 0.51 -12.91
CA ASN A 83 8.24 -0.21 -13.14
C ASN A 83 7.14 0.72 -13.67
N CYS A 84 6.90 1.86 -13.01
CA CYS A 84 5.91 2.84 -13.45
C CYS A 84 6.21 3.36 -14.86
N LYS A 85 7.46 3.72 -15.12
CA LYS A 85 7.90 4.18 -16.45
C LYS A 85 7.67 3.12 -17.54
N THR A 86 8.05 1.87 -17.29
CA THR A 86 7.88 0.74 -18.23
C THR A 86 6.40 0.48 -18.55
N LEU A 87 5.53 0.74 -17.58
CA LEU A 87 4.08 0.55 -17.72
C LEU A 87 3.35 1.77 -18.29
N GLY A 88 4.05 2.88 -18.48
CA GLY A 88 3.45 4.14 -18.96
C GLY A 88 2.58 4.84 -17.92
N ILE A 89 2.85 4.61 -16.62
CA ILE A 89 2.16 5.29 -15.53
C ILE A 89 2.82 6.66 -15.33
N ASN A 90 2.12 7.74 -15.71
CA ASN A 90 2.60 9.11 -15.59
C ASN A 90 2.01 9.81 -14.34
N ASP A 91 0.87 9.34 -13.83
CA ASP A 91 0.18 9.89 -12.67
C ASP A 91 0.70 9.25 -11.38
N ALA A 92 2.01 9.39 -11.13
CA ALA A 92 2.69 8.80 -9.99
C ALA A 92 3.71 9.77 -9.38
N GLU A 93 3.72 9.86 -8.06
CA GLU A 93 4.72 10.60 -7.29
C GLU A 93 5.58 9.66 -6.44
N PHE A 94 6.86 10.04 -6.25
CA PHE A 94 7.84 9.18 -5.58
C PHE A 94 8.61 9.97 -4.52
N TYR A 95 8.62 9.45 -3.30
CA TYR A 95 9.30 10.03 -2.15
C TYR A 95 10.29 9.03 -1.55
N ASN A 96 11.50 9.49 -1.24
CA ASN A 96 12.51 8.66 -0.58
C ASN A 96 12.73 9.20 0.84
N LEU A 97 11.79 8.91 1.73
CA LEU A 97 11.74 9.47 3.07
C LEU A 97 11.44 8.38 4.11
N ASP A 98 11.89 8.62 5.35
CA ASP A 98 11.29 7.94 6.48
C ASP A 98 9.78 8.22 6.53
N TYR A 99 8.98 7.23 6.89
CA TYR A 99 7.52 7.38 6.86
C TYR A 99 7.03 8.52 7.78
N ASN A 100 7.68 8.75 8.94
CA ASN A 100 7.32 9.86 9.83
C ASN A 100 7.61 11.23 9.20
N ASP A 101 8.69 11.32 8.42
CA ASP A 101 9.03 12.58 7.74
C ASP A 101 8.12 12.79 6.52
N PHE A 102 7.76 11.71 5.82
CA PHE A 102 6.77 11.78 4.75
C PHE A 102 5.43 12.31 5.27
N VAL A 103 4.86 11.70 6.31
CA VAL A 103 3.52 12.09 6.81
C VAL A 103 3.46 13.48 7.42
N LYS A 104 4.59 14.04 7.90
CA LYS A 104 4.66 15.40 8.42
C LYS A 104 4.59 16.47 7.33
N GLN A 105 5.11 16.19 6.15
CA GLN A 105 5.20 17.18 5.08
C GLN A 105 4.16 16.98 3.97
N ASP A 106 3.54 15.81 3.92
CA ASP A 106 2.53 15.50 2.91
C ASP A 106 1.17 16.15 3.26
N SER A 107 0.55 16.75 2.26
CA SER A 107 -0.75 17.45 2.38
C SER A 107 -1.86 16.80 1.56
N HIS A 108 -1.57 15.72 0.85
CA HIS A 108 -2.57 14.99 0.08
C HIS A 108 -3.65 14.38 0.99
N LYS A 109 -4.82 14.13 0.39
CA LYS A 109 -5.86 13.27 0.97
C LYS A 109 -5.99 12.02 0.12
N TYR A 110 -6.04 10.88 0.80
CA TYR A 110 -6.03 9.58 0.15
C TYR A 110 -7.34 8.83 0.36
N ASP A 111 -7.90 8.32 -0.71
CA ASP A 111 -9.03 7.39 -0.65
C ASP A 111 -8.59 5.98 -0.24
N LEU A 112 -7.34 5.65 -0.56
CA LEU A 112 -6.72 4.36 -0.20
C LEU A 112 -5.31 4.60 0.33
N ILE A 113 -5.03 4.10 1.53
CA ILE A 113 -3.69 4.04 2.11
C ILE A 113 -3.31 2.57 2.28
N ILE A 114 -2.16 2.18 1.73
CA ILE A 114 -1.59 0.85 1.83
C ILE A 114 -0.39 0.90 2.77
N LEU A 115 -0.40 0.04 3.77
CA LEU A 115 0.64 -0.08 4.79
C LEU A 115 1.15 -1.53 4.82
N ASP A 116 2.39 -1.75 4.41
CA ASP A 116 3.12 -3.01 4.55
C ASP A 116 4.50 -2.74 5.16
N PRO A 117 4.53 -2.31 6.44
CA PRO A 117 5.77 -1.94 7.09
C PRO A 117 6.68 -3.16 7.30
N PRO A 118 8.01 -2.96 7.46
CA PRO A 118 8.92 -4.03 7.85
C PRO A 118 8.50 -4.71 9.14
N TYR A 119 8.66 -6.04 9.25
CA TYR A 119 8.19 -6.86 10.38
C TYR A 119 8.63 -6.42 11.78
N LYS A 120 9.63 -5.55 11.89
CA LYS A 120 10.11 -5.02 13.18
C LYS A 120 9.29 -3.84 13.70
N MET A 121 8.33 -3.35 12.92
CA MET A 121 7.46 -2.23 13.29
C MET A 121 6.14 -2.79 13.85
N ASP A 122 6.14 -3.11 15.15
CA ASP A 122 4.99 -3.75 15.80
C ASP A 122 3.96 -2.78 16.40
N ASP A 123 4.25 -1.46 16.37
CA ASP A 123 3.32 -0.45 16.90
C ASP A 123 2.33 0.02 15.81
N ILE A 124 1.34 -0.82 15.57
CA ILE A 124 0.27 -0.59 14.60
C ILE A 124 -0.52 0.70 14.91
N SER A 125 -0.77 0.96 16.20
CA SER A 125 -1.53 2.15 16.61
C SER A 125 -0.78 3.44 16.27
N SER A 126 0.53 3.47 16.47
CA SER A 126 1.36 4.62 16.10
C SER A 126 1.37 4.87 14.59
N ILE A 127 1.44 3.81 13.79
CA ILE A 127 1.38 3.95 12.32
C ILE A 127 0.00 4.44 11.88
N LEU A 128 -1.09 3.89 12.45
CA LEU A 128 -2.45 4.37 12.16
C LEU A 128 -2.61 5.85 12.53
N ASP A 129 -2.07 6.26 13.69
CA ASP A 129 -2.12 7.66 14.12
C ASP A 129 -1.40 8.59 13.13
N SER A 130 -0.24 8.17 12.66
CA SER A 130 0.56 8.96 11.73
C SER A 130 -0.18 9.26 10.42
N VAL A 131 -0.86 8.27 9.84
CA VAL A 131 -1.56 8.42 8.55
C VAL A 131 -3.01 8.88 8.67
N TYR A 132 -3.57 8.93 9.89
CA TYR A 132 -4.98 9.21 10.12
C TYR A 132 -5.44 10.53 9.48
N ASN A 133 -4.64 11.59 9.58
CA ASN A 133 -4.96 12.89 9.01
C ASN A 133 -4.81 12.95 7.49
N LEU A 134 -4.12 12.00 6.87
CA LEU A 134 -3.97 11.90 5.42
C LEU A 134 -5.17 11.17 4.76
N LEU A 135 -5.93 10.40 5.54
CA LEU A 135 -7.06 9.65 5.03
C LEU A 135 -8.25 10.57 4.72
N ASP A 136 -8.85 10.41 3.54
CA ASP A 136 -10.08 11.11 3.14
C ASP A 136 -11.28 10.64 3.97
N THR A 137 -12.38 11.42 3.94
CA THR A 137 -13.61 11.19 4.72
C THR A 137 -14.33 9.87 4.42
N LYS A 138 -14.09 9.28 3.26
CA LYS A 138 -14.60 7.95 2.86
C LYS A 138 -13.45 6.98 2.54
N GLY A 139 -12.27 7.30 3.05
CA GLY A 139 -11.07 6.55 2.76
C GLY A 139 -11.02 5.21 3.48
N MET A 140 -10.12 4.34 2.98
CA MET A 140 -9.80 3.08 3.61
C MET A 140 -8.30 2.91 3.79
N ILE A 141 -7.92 2.20 4.84
CA ILE A 141 -6.54 1.77 5.10
C ILE A 141 -6.49 0.25 4.97
N VAL A 142 -5.57 -0.23 4.13
CA VAL A 142 -5.19 -1.64 4.05
C VAL A 142 -3.88 -1.80 4.78
N PHE A 143 -3.86 -2.63 5.81
CA PHE A 143 -2.67 -2.86 6.62
C PHE A 143 -2.28 -4.33 6.58
N GLU A 144 -1.10 -4.62 6.05
CA GLU A 144 -0.46 -5.94 6.12
C GLU A 144 0.51 -5.98 7.31
N MET A 145 0.43 -7.02 8.13
CA MET A 145 1.22 -7.16 9.35
C MET A 145 1.51 -8.63 9.65
N GLY A 146 2.37 -8.89 10.63
CA GLY A 146 2.58 -10.25 11.16
C GLY A 146 1.31 -10.81 11.82
N ILE A 147 1.14 -12.14 11.81
CA ILE A 147 -0.05 -12.79 12.37
C ILE A 147 -0.24 -12.51 13.86
N GLU A 148 0.86 -12.30 14.59
CA GLU A 148 0.88 -12.04 16.04
C GLU A 148 0.72 -10.56 16.39
N SER A 149 0.72 -9.66 15.40
CA SER A 149 0.59 -8.21 15.64
C SER A 149 -0.76 -7.91 16.29
N LYS A 150 -0.72 -7.03 17.29
CA LYS A 150 -1.92 -6.52 17.97
C LYS A 150 -2.42 -5.26 17.25
N PHE A 151 -3.72 -5.16 17.08
CA PHE A 151 -4.37 -4.03 16.41
C PHE A 151 -5.76 -3.79 17.02
N PRO A 152 -6.24 -2.54 17.05
CA PRO A 152 -7.57 -2.23 17.57
C PRO A 152 -8.67 -2.56 16.56
N ASP A 153 -9.85 -2.95 17.05
CA ASP A 153 -11.07 -3.09 16.22
C ASP A 153 -11.65 -1.73 15.82
N GLU A 154 -11.44 -0.73 16.65
CA GLU A 154 -11.84 0.65 16.40
C GLU A 154 -10.67 1.59 16.71
N TYR A 155 -10.44 2.57 15.87
CA TYR A 155 -9.42 3.59 16.07
C TYR A 155 -9.93 4.96 15.63
N LYS A 156 -10.26 5.83 16.60
CA LYS A 156 -10.96 7.12 16.36
C LYS A 156 -12.29 6.84 15.64
N ASP A 157 -12.49 7.39 14.43
CA ASP A 157 -13.65 7.13 13.58
C ASP A 157 -13.43 6.03 12.53
N LEU A 158 -12.31 5.28 12.64
CA LEU A 158 -12.03 4.14 11.79
C LEU A 158 -12.58 2.86 12.39
N THR A 159 -13.30 2.10 11.60
CA THR A 159 -13.84 0.79 11.98
C THR A 159 -13.13 -0.32 11.19
N LEU A 160 -12.72 -1.38 11.88
CA LEU A 160 -12.19 -2.59 11.27
C LEU A 160 -13.29 -3.32 10.50
N THR A 161 -13.17 -3.35 9.18
CA THR A 161 -14.20 -3.96 8.32
C THR A 161 -13.80 -5.34 7.80
N LYS A 162 -12.51 -5.62 7.72
CA LYS A 162 -11.97 -6.91 7.27
C LYS A 162 -10.75 -7.29 8.10
N ASN A 163 -10.62 -8.60 8.35
CA ASN A 163 -9.49 -9.22 9.02
C ASN A 163 -9.30 -10.62 8.43
N LYS A 164 -8.19 -10.87 7.72
CA LYS A 164 -7.88 -12.16 7.13
C LYS A 164 -6.42 -12.51 7.27
N THR A 165 -6.14 -13.79 7.46
CA THR A 165 -4.77 -14.34 7.57
C THR A 165 -4.37 -15.05 6.28
N TYR A 166 -3.09 -14.91 5.92
CA TYR A 166 -2.45 -15.54 4.77
C TYR A 166 -1.09 -16.08 5.20
N GLY A 167 -1.05 -17.33 5.61
CA GLY A 167 0.15 -17.92 6.19
C GLY A 167 0.56 -17.21 7.48
N ILE A 168 1.76 -16.60 7.48
CA ILE A 168 2.30 -15.84 8.63
C ILE A 168 1.92 -14.36 8.61
N LYS A 169 1.18 -13.94 7.60
CA LYS A 169 0.73 -12.55 7.42
C LYS A 169 -0.75 -12.41 7.75
N ARG A 170 -1.10 -11.24 8.22
CA ARG A 170 -2.48 -10.79 8.43
C ARG A 170 -2.72 -9.52 7.65
N VAL A 171 -3.89 -9.41 7.06
CA VAL A 171 -4.35 -8.20 6.39
C VAL A 171 -5.62 -7.72 7.07
N VAL A 172 -5.62 -6.49 7.47
CA VAL A 172 -6.79 -5.81 8.03
C VAL A 172 -7.18 -4.61 7.16
N VAL A 173 -8.47 -4.28 7.14
CA VAL A 173 -8.96 -3.10 6.42
C VAL A 173 -9.79 -2.28 7.39
N TYR A 174 -9.38 -1.03 7.56
CA TYR A 174 -10.14 0.00 8.25
C TYR A 174 -10.85 0.89 7.24
N LYS A 175 -12.04 1.33 7.59
CA LYS A 175 -12.80 2.36 6.86
C LYS A 175 -13.23 3.48 7.80
N ARG A 176 -13.23 4.69 7.25
CA ARG A 176 -13.81 5.86 7.87
C ARG A 176 -15.30 5.94 7.52
#